data_25db41349876d3e9b3592431e9b42a78
#
_entry.id   25db41349876d3e9b3592431e9b42a78
#
_cell.length_a   1.000
_cell.length_b   1.000
_cell.length_c   1.000
_cell.angle_alpha   90.00
_cell.angle_beta   90.00
_cell.angle_gamma   90.00
#
_symmetry.space_group_name_H-M   'P 1'
#
loop_
_entity.id
_entity.type
_entity.pdbx_description
1 polymer ?
#
loop_
_entity_poly.entity_id
_entity_poly.type
_entity_poly.pdbx_seq_one_letter_code
_entity_poly.pdbx_strand_id
1 'polypeptide(L)'
;MNPHFIKILKNIAKKSLFNFIYLFKIKLDFLFYDEISTNIHIIKMSIKKQELLSKLESNYLKPNLPNFFIGDTVKLGLKIQEGEKTRIQNYEGVIISKKNIGLNKIITVRRIFQSVGIERCFLIHSPKIQSVEIIRSSKVRPSKLYYLRNLYGKATRLKQSVN
;
A
#
# COMPACT_ATOMS: atom_id res chain seq x y z
N MET A 1 -65.35 38.10 23.18
CA MET A 1 -64.37 37.88 22.06
C MET A 1 -65.05 36.94 21.06
N ASN A 2 -65.15 37.34 19.81
CA ASN A 2 -65.91 36.63 18.81
C ASN A 2 -65.28 35.30 18.44
N PRO A 3 -65.94 34.13 18.60
CA PRO A 3 -65.33 32.80 18.37
C PRO A 3 -64.88 32.60 16.92
N HIS A 4 -65.46 33.38 16.00
CA HIS A 4 -65.06 33.37 14.59
C HIS A 4 -63.69 33.98 14.36
N PHE A 5 -63.26 34.98 15.13
CA PHE A 5 -61.99 35.66 15.03
C PHE A 5 -60.80 34.76 15.53
N ILE A 6 -61.08 33.98 16.58
CA ILE A 6 -60.07 33.00 17.14
C ILE A 6 -59.85 31.88 16.14
N LYS A 7 -60.83 31.45 15.37
CA LYS A 7 -60.70 30.40 14.36
C LYS A 7 -59.88 30.87 13.15
N ILE A 8 -59.99 32.12 12.76
CA ILE A 8 -59.22 32.75 11.67
C ILE A 8 -57.78 32.91 12.10
N LEU A 9 -57.51 33.40 13.30
CA LEU A 9 -56.13 33.52 13.83
C LEU A 9 -55.41 32.16 13.96
N LYS A 10 -56.11 31.11 14.41
CA LYS A 10 -55.57 29.76 14.46
C LYS A 10 -55.24 29.18 13.07
N ASN A 11 -56.03 29.48 12.07
CA ASN A 11 -55.77 29.05 10.69
C ASN A 11 -54.57 29.79 10.06
N ILE A 12 -54.43 31.10 10.33
CA ILE A 12 -53.29 31.89 9.85
C ILE A 12 -52.00 31.42 10.53
N ALA A 13 -52.03 31.20 11.84
CA ALA A 13 -50.87 30.67 12.57
C ALA A 13 -50.49 29.28 12.09
N LYS A 14 -51.46 28.41 11.82
CA LYS A 14 -51.18 27.06 11.28
C LYS A 14 -50.57 27.11 9.88
N LYS A 15 -51.00 28.04 9.03
CA LYS A 15 -50.48 28.22 7.67
C LYS A 15 -49.06 28.81 7.68
N SER A 16 -48.79 29.74 8.61
CA SER A 16 -47.44 30.31 8.78
C SER A 16 -46.44 29.30 9.35
N LEU A 17 -46.87 28.49 10.33
CA LEU A 17 -46.05 27.42 10.88
C LEU A 17 -45.72 26.34 9.82
N PHE A 18 -46.70 25.99 8.99
CA PHE A 18 -46.51 24.99 7.92
C PHE A 18 -45.54 25.49 6.85
N ASN A 19 -45.63 26.78 6.46
CA ASN A 19 -44.67 27.41 5.55
C ASN A 19 -43.26 27.48 6.15
N PHE A 20 -43.13 27.75 7.45
CA PHE A 20 -41.82 27.80 8.14
C PHE A 20 -41.17 26.41 8.21
N ILE A 21 -41.96 25.36 8.52
CA ILE A 21 -41.46 23.98 8.55
C ILE A 21 -41.07 23.52 7.14
N TYR A 22 -41.84 23.90 6.11
CA TYR A 22 -41.55 23.55 4.72
C TYR A 22 -40.26 24.23 4.21
N LEU A 23 -40.08 25.52 4.50
CA LEU A 23 -38.85 26.26 4.18
C LEU A 23 -37.64 25.74 4.95
N PHE A 24 -37.83 25.35 6.21
CA PHE A 24 -36.76 24.76 7.01
C PHE A 24 -36.35 23.40 6.47
N LYS A 25 -37.32 22.58 6.03
CA LYS A 25 -37.04 21.27 5.40
C LYS A 25 -36.28 21.43 4.09
N ILE A 26 -36.71 22.37 3.20
CA ILE A 26 -36.00 22.66 1.95
C ILE A 26 -34.57 23.12 2.22
N LYS A 27 -34.34 23.96 3.25
CA LYS A 27 -33.01 24.44 3.62
C LYS A 27 -32.12 23.32 4.16
N LEU A 28 -32.69 22.38 4.93
CA LEU A 28 -31.96 21.18 5.38
C LEU A 28 -31.62 20.27 4.20
N ASP A 29 -32.55 20.00 3.31
CA ASP A 29 -32.33 19.16 2.13
C ASP A 29 -31.25 19.77 1.21
N PHE A 30 -31.23 21.10 1.08
CA PHE A 30 -30.22 21.81 0.30
C PHE A 30 -28.84 21.75 0.93
N LEU A 31 -28.70 21.90 2.27
CA LEU A 31 -27.44 21.75 3.00
C LEU A 31 -26.89 20.31 2.92
N PHE A 32 -27.78 19.32 3.03
CA PHE A 32 -27.41 17.91 2.84
C PHE A 32 -26.95 17.60 1.40
N TYR A 33 -27.60 18.23 0.41
CA TYR A 33 -27.22 18.04 -1.00
C TYR A 33 -25.84 18.62 -1.29
N ASP A 34 -25.50 19.79 -0.76
CA ASP A 34 -24.18 20.41 -0.93
C ASP A 34 -23.08 19.59 -0.27
N GLU A 35 -23.33 19.05 0.93
CA GLU A 35 -22.36 18.20 1.64
C GLU A 35 -22.12 16.87 0.91
N ILE A 36 -23.17 16.25 0.38
CA ILE A 36 -23.07 15.03 -0.43
C ILE A 36 -22.33 15.32 -1.75
N SER A 37 -22.63 16.43 -2.40
CA SER A 37 -21.99 16.83 -3.66
C SER A 37 -20.49 17.06 -3.50
N THR A 38 -20.07 17.75 -2.43
CA THR A 38 -18.65 17.99 -2.13
C THR A 38 -17.93 16.68 -1.81
N ASN A 39 -18.53 15.78 -1.04
CA ASN A 39 -17.97 14.48 -0.74
C ASN A 39 -17.80 13.61 -1.99
N ILE A 40 -18.78 13.60 -2.89
CA ILE A 40 -18.67 12.90 -4.18
C ILE A 40 -17.54 13.48 -5.03
N HIS A 41 -17.37 14.79 -5.05
CA HIS A 41 -16.30 15.44 -5.80
C HIS A 41 -14.91 15.05 -5.26
N ILE A 42 -14.73 15.04 -3.93
CA ILE A 42 -13.50 14.62 -3.26
C ILE A 42 -13.19 13.15 -3.58
N ILE A 43 -14.19 12.28 -3.53
CA ILE A 43 -14.05 10.86 -3.87
C ILE A 43 -13.63 10.69 -5.34
N LYS A 44 -14.28 11.39 -6.27
CA LYS A 44 -13.92 11.36 -7.70
C LYS A 44 -12.48 11.84 -7.94
N MET A 45 -12.06 12.91 -7.27
CA MET A 45 -10.66 13.40 -7.37
C MET A 45 -9.66 12.38 -6.82
N SER A 46 -9.99 11.72 -5.71
CA SER A 46 -9.15 10.68 -5.12
C SER A 46 -8.98 9.48 -6.05
N ILE A 47 -10.07 9.00 -6.65
CA ILE A 47 -10.05 7.89 -7.62
C ILE A 47 -9.20 8.26 -8.84
N LYS A 48 -9.39 9.45 -9.42
CA LYS A 48 -8.64 9.92 -10.57
C LYS A 48 -7.14 10.04 -10.27
N LYS A 49 -6.79 10.53 -9.07
CA LYS A 49 -5.39 10.59 -8.62
C LYS A 49 -4.78 9.20 -8.52
N GLN A 50 -5.50 8.23 -7.98
CA GLN A 50 -5.02 6.85 -7.82
C GLN A 50 -4.83 6.17 -9.18
N GLU A 51 -5.73 6.40 -10.14
CA GLU A 51 -5.62 5.91 -11.51
C GLU A 51 -4.40 6.50 -12.23
N LEU A 52 -4.15 7.79 -12.12
CA LEU A 52 -2.97 8.44 -12.67
C LEU A 52 -1.68 7.90 -12.05
N LEU A 53 -1.64 7.69 -10.74
CA LEU A 53 -0.49 7.12 -10.06
C LEU A 53 -0.22 5.68 -10.52
N SER A 54 -1.25 4.83 -10.61
CA SER A 54 -1.07 3.45 -11.08
C SER A 54 -0.56 3.39 -12.53
N LYS A 55 -1.01 4.31 -13.40
CA LYS A 55 -0.54 4.42 -14.77
C LYS A 55 0.92 4.86 -14.84
N LEU A 56 1.34 5.79 -13.99
CA LEU A 56 2.75 6.18 -13.89
C LEU A 56 3.61 5.03 -13.35
N GLU A 57 3.15 4.37 -12.29
CA GLU A 57 3.87 3.25 -11.68
C GLU A 57 4.08 2.09 -12.67
N SER A 58 3.12 1.82 -13.54
CA SER A 58 3.22 0.75 -14.54
C SER A 58 4.40 0.92 -15.48
N ASN A 59 4.79 2.17 -15.81
CA ASN A 59 5.92 2.46 -16.68
C ASN A 59 7.29 2.13 -16.05
N TYR A 60 7.35 2.07 -14.71
CA TYR A 60 8.57 1.78 -13.96
C TYR A 60 8.66 0.35 -13.46
N LEU A 61 7.63 -0.46 -13.66
CA LEU A 61 7.65 -1.87 -13.31
C LEU A 61 8.60 -2.63 -14.24
N LYS A 62 9.53 -3.40 -13.66
CA LYS A 62 10.38 -4.31 -14.43
C LYS A 62 9.57 -5.54 -14.84
N PRO A 63 9.43 -5.83 -16.16
CA PRO A 63 8.59 -6.94 -16.62
C PRO A 63 9.19 -8.33 -16.33
N ASN A 64 10.53 -8.45 -16.38
CA ASN A 64 11.22 -9.74 -16.32
C ASN A 64 11.77 -10.03 -14.92
N LEU A 65 10.90 -10.04 -13.90
CA LEU A 65 11.31 -10.41 -12.55
C LEU A 65 10.83 -11.82 -12.21
N PRO A 66 11.70 -12.67 -11.65
CA PRO A 66 11.27 -13.98 -11.16
C PRO A 66 10.30 -13.84 -9.98
N ASN A 67 9.48 -14.85 -9.78
CA ASN A 67 8.60 -14.91 -8.61
C ASN A 67 9.44 -15.34 -7.40
N PHE A 68 9.58 -14.44 -6.43
CA PHE A 68 10.29 -14.72 -5.18
C PHE A 68 9.35 -15.28 -4.13
N PHE A 69 9.81 -16.29 -3.43
CA PHE A 69 9.17 -16.82 -2.25
C PHE A 69 10.04 -16.53 -1.01
N ILE A 70 9.39 -16.50 0.14
CA ILE A 70 10.10 -16.35 1.41
C ILE A 70 10.87 -17.64 1.68
N GLY A 71 12.14 -17.51 2.08
CA GLY A 71 13.06 -18.65 2.22
C GLY A 71 13.95 -18.89 1.01
N ASP A 72 13.66 -18.27 -0.16
CA ASP A 72 14.53 -18.40 -1.31
C ASP A 72 15.90 -17.74 -1.07
N THR A 73 16.95 -18.40 -1.51
CA THR A 73 18.29 -17.82 -1.57
C THR A 73 18.43 -17.11 -2.91
N VAL A 74 18.66 -15.81 -2.88
CA VAL A 74 18.74 -14.96 -4.08
C VAL A 74 20.12 -14.31 -4.18
N LYS A 75 20.54 -14.09 -5.42
CA LYS A 75 21.71 -13.30 -5.78
C LYS A 75 21.24 -12.04 -6.49
N LEU A 76 21.56 -10.89 -5.92
CA LEU A 76 21.20 -9.57 -6.41
C LEU A 76 22.43 -8.89 -7.00
N GLY A 77 22.39 -8.49 -8.26
CA GLY A 77 23.39 -7.63 -8.88
C GLY A 77 23.09 -6.16 -8.58
N LEU A 78 23.86 -5.54 -7.70
CA LEU A 78 23.68 -4.15 -7.29
C LEU A 78 24.63 -3.26 -8.06
N LYS A 79 24.11 -2.25 -8.75
CA LYS A 79 24.90 -1.21 -9.40
C LYS A 79 25.34 -0.19 -8.36
N ILE A 80 26.66 -0.13 -8.13
CA ILE A 80 27.29 0.83 -7.22
C ILE A 80 28.07 1.84 -8.05
N GLN A 81 27.93 3.10 -7.75
CA GLN A 81 28.68 4.19 -8.33
C GLN A 81 29.74 4.63 -7.33
N GLU A 82 31.00 4.59 -7.76
CA GLU A 82 32.16 5.01 -6.97
C GLU A 82 32.89 6.09 -7.77
N GLY A 83 32.62 7.36 -7.46
CA GLY A 83 33.07 8.50 -8.28
C GLY A 83 32.46 8.45 -9.68
N GLU A 84 33.31 8.41 -10.71
CA GLU A 84 32.90 8.32 -12.12
C GLU A 84 32.70 6.88 -12.61
N LYS A 85 33.19 5.89 -11.87
CA LYS A 85 33.10 4.48 -12.24
C LYS A 85 31.87 3.81 -11.67
N THR A 86 31.23 2.96 -12.44
CA THR A 86 30.13 2.13 -11.99
C THR A 86 30.55 0.68 -12.01
N ARG A 87 30.29 -0.04 -10.91
CA ARG A 87 30.53 -1.47 -10.84
C ARG A 87 29.31 -2.23 -10.34
N ILE A 88 29.24 -3.51 -10.64
CA ILE A 88 28.20 -4.40 -10.15
C ILE A 88 28.76 -5.17 -8.96
N GLN A 89 28.05 -5.08 -7.84
CA GLN A 89 28.35 -5.89 -6.65
C GLN A 89 27.26 -6.92 -6.44
N ASN A 90 27.63 -8.17 -6.34
CA ASN A 90 26.71 -9.24 -6.03
C ASN A 90 26.43 -9.31 -4.52
N TYR A 91 25.14 -9.34 -4.17
CA TYR A 91 24.68 -9.57 -2.81
C TYR A 91 23.85 -10.85 -2.78
N GLU A 92 24.37 -11.85 -2.07
CA GLU A 92 23.72 -13.15 -1.93
C GLU A 92 23.17 -13.32 -0.51
N GLY A 93 21.96 -13.88 -0.37
CA GLY A 93 21.35 -14.13 0.91
C GLY A 93 19.95 -14.72 0.81
N VAL A 94 19.36 -14.99 1.97
CA VAL A 94 18.01 -15.57 2.10
C VAL A 94 16.97 -14.49 2.28
N ILE A 95 15.85 -14.60 1.57
CA ILE A 95 14.70 -13.71 1.74
C ILE A 95 14.00 -14.06 3.04
N ILE A 96 14.01 -13.13 4.01
CA ILE A 96 13.33 -13.31 5.31
C ILE A 96 11.94 -12.67 5.35
N SER A 97 11.71 -11.63 4.57
CA SER A 97 10.40 -10.99 4.44
C SER A 97 10.20 -10.36 3.07
N LYS A 98 8.92 -10.23 2.67
CA LYS A 98 8.50 -9.64 1.41
C LYS A 98 7.30 -8.73 1.66
N LYS A 99 7.35 -7.50 1.17
CA LYS A 99 6.21 -6.60 1.00
C LYS A 99 5.88 -6.51 -0.48
N ASN A 100 4.62 -6.74 -0.84
CA ASN A 100 4.18 -6.74 -2.23
C ASN A 100 3.19 -5.59 -2.46
N ILE A 101 3.71 -4.39 -2.68
CA ILE A 101 2.91 -3.17 -2.88
C ILE A 101 3.36 -2.55 -4.21
N GLY A 102 2.75 -2.99 -5.33
CA GLY A 102 3.00 -2.41 -6.66
C GLY A 102 4.47 -2.15 -6.97
N LEU A 103 4.80 -0.92 -7.36
CA LEU A 103 6.17 -0.46 -7.61
C LEU A 103 7.07 -0.56 -6.36
N ASN A 104 6.49 -0.35 -5.17
CA ASN A 104 7.22 -0.38 -3.89
C ASN A 104 7.41 -1.81 -3.34
N LYS A 105 7.54 -2.80 -4.22
CA LYS A 105 7.85 -4.18 -3.82
C LYS A 105 9.22 -4.26 -3.17
N ILE A 106 9.24 -4.64 -1.88
CA ILE A 106 10.45 -4.70 -1.06
C ILE A 106 10.68 -6.14 -0.63
N ILE A 107 11.93 -6.58 -0.72
CA ILE A 107 12.39 -7.81 -0.08
C ILE A 107 13.47 -7.48 0.97
N THR A 108 13.44 -8.18 2.10
CA THR A 108 14.50 -8.12 3.09
C THR A 108 15.34 -9.39 2.95
N VAL A 109 16.61 -9.21 2.64
CA VAL A 109 17.56 -10.29 2.43
C VAL A 109 18.54 -10.32 3.58
N ARG A 110 18.69 -11.51 4.22
CA ARG A 110 19.62 -11.78 5.30
C ARG A 110 20.77 -12.63 4.78
N ARG A 111 22.00 -12.21 5.09
CA ARG A 111 23.20 -13.01 4.91
C ARG A 111 24.00 -13.07 6.19
N ILE A 112 24.78 -14.11 6.36
CA ILE A 112 25.76 -14.21 7.45
C ILE A 112 27.12 -13.89 6.86
N PHE A 113 27.80 -12.92 7.44
CA PHE A 113 29.15 -12.54 7.07
C PHE A 113 30.00 -12.44 8.33
N GLN A 114 31.10 -13.19 8.38
CA GLN A 114 31.99 -13.27 9.55
C GLN A 114 31.23 -13.53 10.87
N SER A 115 30.32 -14.51 10.86
CA SER A 115 29.45 -14.86 11.99
C SER A 115 28.41 -13.80 12.38
N VAL A 116 28.34 -12.64 11.70
CA VAL A 116 27.38 -11.58 11.93
C VAL A 116 26.25 -11.67 10.91
N GLY A 117 25.00 -11.65 11.39
CA GLY A 117 23.83 -11.60 10.53
C GLY A 117 23.55 -10.19 10.03
N ILE A 118 23.67 -9.98 8.73
CA ILE A 118 23.41 -8.69 8.07
C ILE A 118 22.09 -8.77 7.31
N GLU A 119 21.21 -7.81 7.55
CA GLU A 119 19.93 -7.68 6.86
C GLU A 119 19.89 -6.39 6.04
N ARG A 120 19.46 -6.49 4.79
CA ARG A 120 19.26 -5.33 3.92
C ARG A 120 17.91 -5.41 3.21
N CYS A 121 17.24 -4.27 3.11
CA CYS A 121 15.99 -4.12 2.37
C CYS A 121 16.30 -3.65 0.95
N PHE A 122 15.69 -4.31 -0.03
CA PHE A 122 15.87 -3.97 -1.45
C PHE A 122 14.52 -3.71 -2.10
N LEU A 123 14.41 -2.55 -2.76
CA LEU A 123 13.32 -2.21 -3.68
C LEU A 123 13.59 -2.91 -5.02
N ILE A 124 12.78 -3.90 -5.36
CA ILE A 124 13.04 -4.76 -6.53
C ILE A 124 13.02 -3.99 -7.85
N HIS A 125 12.09 -3.04 -7.99
CA HIS A 125 11.95 -2.25 -9.20
C HIS A 125 12.95 -1.09 -9.31
N SER A 126 13.84 -0.91 -8.30
CA SER A 126 14.86 0.14 -8.32
C SER A 126 15.83 -0.03 -9.51
N PRO A 127 16.24 1.06 -10.17
CA PRO A 127 17.26 1.02 -11.22
C PRO A 127 18.64 0.60 -10.72
N LYS A 128 18.88 0.66 -9.40
CA LYS A 128 20.13 0.19 -8.77
C LYS A 128 20.27 -1.33 -8.78
N ILE A 129 19.16 -2.08 -8.94
CA ILE A 129 19.21 -3.53 -9.07
C ILE A 129 19.25 -3.87 -10.55
N GLN A 130 20.34 -4.48 -11.00
CA GLN A 130 20.53 -4.86 -12.39
C GLN A 130 19.99 -6.25 -12.68
N SER A 131 20.33 -7.23 -11.84
CA SER A 131 19.90 -8.61 -11.99
C SER A 131 19.40 -9.19 -10.68
N VAL A 132 18.50 -10.15 -10.78
CA VAL A 132 18.00 -10.93 -9.65
C VAL A 132 17.88 -12.38 -10.09
N GLU A 133 18.64 -13.24 -9.42
CA GLU A 133 18.69 -14.67 -9.68
C GLU A 133 18.28 -15.45 -8.43
N ILE A 134 17.46 -16.50 -8.60
CA ILE A 134 17.15 -17.44 -7.53
C ILE A 134 18.13 -18.59 -7.60
N ILE A 135 19.00 -18.72 -6.59
CA ILE A 135 20.00 -19.79 -6.53
C ILE A 135 19.37 -21.07 -5.99
N ARG A 136 18.53 -20.94 -4.95
CA ARG A 136 17.94 -22.08 -4.25
C ARG A 136 16.58 -21.71 -3.69
N SER A 137 15.61 -22.61 -3.82
CA SER A 137 14.31 -22.47 -3.20
C SER A 137 14.21 -23.34 -1.95
N SER A 138 13.56 -22.82 -0.90
CA SER A 138 13.40 -23.53 0.37
C SER A 138 11.95 -23.56 0.79
N LYS A 139 11.50 -24.72 1.29
CA LYS A 139 10.14 -24.89 1.81
C LYS A 139 10.07 -24.38 3.24
N VAL A 140 9.31 -23.30 3.44
CA VAL A 140 9.07 -22.69 4.75
C VAL A 140 7.57 -22.53 5.01
N ARG A 141 7.16 -22.61 6.29
CA ARG A 141 5.74 -22.41 6.70
C ARG A 141 5.44 -20.94 7.04
N PRO A 142 6.30 -20.22 7.82
CA PRO A 142 5.99 -18.86 8.23
C PRO A 142 6.08 -17.86 7.07
N SER A 143 5.20 -16.85 7.09
CA SER A 143 5.24 -15.74 6.12
C SER A 143 6.36 -14.72 6.37
N LYS A 144 7.07 -14.82 7.49
CA LYS A 144 8.26 -14.02 7.82
C LYS A 144 9.21 -14.87 8.65
N LEU A 145 10.50 -14.86 8.32
CA LEU A 145 11.52 -15.73 8.92
C LEU A 145 12.34 -14.98 9.97
N TYR A 146 11.69 -14.20 10.84
CA TYR A 146 12.43 -13.42 11.85
C TYR A 146 13.09 -14.27 12.93
N TYR A 147 12.64 -15.50 13.14
CA TYR A 147 13.27 -16.45 14.04
C TYR A 147 14.72 -16.78 13.65
N LEU A 148 15.10 -16.62 12.37
CA LEU A 148 16.47 -16.82 11.92
C LEU A 148 17.47 -15.85 12.57
N ARG A 149 16.99 -14.75 13.17
CA ARG A 149 17.83 -13.79 13.87
C ARG A 149 18.49 -14.39 15.11
N ASN A 150 17.78 -15.30 15.76
CA ASN A 150 18.20 -15.96 17.02
C ASN A 150 18.95 -17.26 16.77
N LEU A 151 19.08 -17.70 15.51
CA LEU A 151 19.74 -18.95 15.16
C LEU A 151 21.15 -18.69 14.61
N TYR A 152 22.09 -19.59 14.97
CA TYR A 152 23.49 -19.53 14.56
C TYR A 152 23.94 -20.84 13.93
N GLY A 153 24.99 -20.78 13.11
CA GLY A 153 25.65 -21.94 12.53
C GLY A 153 24.70 -22.79 11.65
N LYS A 154 24.70 -24.09 11.88
CA LYS A 154 23.96 -25.08 11.09
C LYS A 154 22.44 -24.89 11.20
N ALA A 155 21.92 -24.37 12.32
CA ALA A 155 20.49 -24.15 12.56
C ALA A 155 19.87 -23.06 11.64
N THR A 156 20.67 -22.20 11.05
CA THR A 156 20.20 -21.17 10.10
C THR A 156 19.91 -21.73 8.71
N ARG A 157 20.33 -22.97 8.41
CA ARG A 157 20.13 -23.57 7.10
C ARG A 157 18.68 -24.03 6.93
N LEU A 158 18.02 -23.51 5.93
CA LEU A 158 16.67 -23.91 5.56
C LEU A 158 16.69 -25.22 4.76
N LYS A 159 15.65 -26.05 4.93
CA LYS A 159 15.47 -27.26 4.11
C LYS A 159 15.18 -26.86 2.67
N GLN A 160 15.97 -27.41 1.75
CA GLN A 160 15.77 -27.16 0.34
C GLN A 160 14.46 -27.80 -0.14
N SER A 161 13.73 -27.09 -0.99
CA SER A 161 12.63 -27.67 -1.76
C SER A 161 13.22 -28.46 -2.90
N VAL A 162 13.06 -29.78 -2.89
CA VAL A 162 13.34 -30.65 -4.03
C VAL A 162 12.06 -30.64 -4.87
N ASN A 163 12.12 -30.04 -6.03
CA ASN A 163 11.08 -30.17 -7.06
C ASN A 163 11.38 -31.41 -7.90
#